data_c1e2228fc2f6b4c6e1f76db6d12968c4
#
_entry.id   c1e2228fc2f6b4c6e1f76db6d12968c4
#
_cell.length_a   1.000
_cell.length_b   1.000
_cell.length_c   1.000
_cell.angle_alpha   90.00
_cell.angle_beta   90.00
_cell.angle_gamma   90.00
#
_symmetry.space_group_name_H-M   'P 1'
#
loop_
_entity.id
_entity.type
_entity.pdbx_description
1 polymer ?
#
loop_
_entity_poly.entity_id
_entity_poly.type
_entity_poly.pdbx_seq_one_letter_code
_entity_poly.pdbx_strand_id
1 'polypeptide(L)'
;MEFRKVLCNKLSALMKENDKIVILDADLSKPDGIYPLFVEFPERCFQVGIAEANMAGLCAGLSAYGYLPIMVTFAPFATRRVFDQIAVSIAYAKQRVIIVGTDPGITAELNGGTHMSFEDVTIMRSIPEMVIYDAVDDVQLGQAIKQLVNLDKNVYIRMPRKTRPTVFDENYKYQYGKADVLKEGNDITIVATGTMVYESLEAAKLLKEEGVVAEVISANTIKPIDKETILKSVKKTNCVVTCENNNINGGLYSVVSELLCSEYPAICGAVGVYDEFGQVGKYSDLLDAYHLTPKDIVNKVKEIINKK
;
A
#
# COMPACT_ATOMS: atom_id res chain seq x y z
N MET A 1 -1.50 6.50 15.87
CA MET A 1 -2.27 5.31 16.41
C MET A 1 -1.77 4.03 15.71
N GLU A 2 -2.05 2.80 16.24
CA GLU A 2 -1.81 1.59 15.43
C GLU A 2 -2.77 1.53 14.24
N PHE A 3 -2.26 1.20 13.05
CA PHE A 3 -3.08 1.12 11.83
C PHE A 3 -4.26 0.14 11.98
N ARG A 4 -4.02 -1.03 12.60
CA ARG A 4 -5.09 -2.02 12.85
C ARG A 4 -6.23 -1.48 13.72
N LYS A 5 -5.94 -0.56 14.66
CA LYS A 5 -6.98 0.10 15.47
C LYS A 5 -7.75 1.13 14.65
N VAL A 6 -7.06 1.86 13.76
CA VAL A 6 -7.73 2.77 12.82
C VAL A 6 -8.67 2.01 11.91
N LEU A 7 -8.19 0.89 11.31
CA LEU A 7 -9.00 0.01 10.47
C LEU A 7 -10.27 -0.43 11.22
N CYS A 8 -10.11 -1.02 12.41
CA CYS A 8 -11.22 -1.52 13.21
C CYS A 8 -12.26 -0.43 13.51
N ASN A 9 -11.81 0.74 13.98
CA ASN A 9 -12.69 1.85 14.32
C ASN A 9 -13.46 2.38 13.09
N LYS A 10 -12.79 2.49 11.94
CA LYS A 10 -13.43 2.96 10.71
C LYS A 10 -14.40 1.93 10.14
N LEU A 11 -14.06 0.65 10.19
CA LEU A 11 -14.98 -0.42 9.76
C LEU A 11 -16.19 -0.51 10.68
N SER A 12 -16.04 -0.39 12.01
CA SER A 12 -17.18 -0.32 12.93
C SER A 12 -18.13 0.81 12.57
N ALA A 13 -17.59 2.03 12.31
CA ALA A 13 -18.42 3.15 11.90
C ALA A 13 -19.17 2.89 10.58
N LEU A 14 -18.47 2.33 9.57
CA LEU A 14 -19.08 2.00 8.27
C LEU A 14 -20.14 0.90 8.38
N MET A 15 -19.93 -0.12 9.24
CA MET A 15 -20.89 -1.18 9.47
C MET A 15 -22.16 -0.69 10.17
N LYS A 16 -22.08 0.41 10.95
CA LYS A 16 -23.26 1.10 11.52
C LYS A 16 -24.05 1.87 10.45
N GLU A 17 -23.34 2.42 9.45
CA GLU A 17 -23.96 3.18 8.35
C GLU A 17 -24.53 2.26 7.24
N ASN A 18 -23.96 1.04 7.07
CA ASN A 18 -24.29 0.13 5.98
C ASN A 18 -24.38 -1.32 6.47
N ASP A 19 -25.58 -1.87 6.46
CA ASP A 19 -25.88 -3.24 6.88
C ASP A 19 -25.39 -4.32 5.89
N LYS A 20 -25.01 -3.94 4.68
CA LYS A 20 -24.46 -4.84 3.65
C LYS A 20 -23.00 -5.18 3.88
N ILE A 21 -22.28 -4.42 4.68
CA ILE A 21 -20.85 -4.70 4.96
C ILE A 21 -20.75 -5.94 5.86
N VAL A 22 -19.97 -6.91 5.38
CA VAL A 22 -19.64 -8.13 6.13
C VAL A 22 -18.12 -8.32 6.17
N ILE A 23 -17.59 -8.80 7.29
CA ILE A 23 -16.17 -9.01 7.51
C ILE A 23 -15.86 -10.50 7.49
N LEU A 24 -14.83 -10.89 6.76
CA LEU A 24 -14.31 -12.26 6.74
C LEU A 24 -12.84 -12.27 7.19
N ASP A 25 -12.51 -13.25 8.02
CA ASP A 25 -11.18 -13.45 8.61
C ASP A 25 -10.77 -14.91 8.56
N ALA A 26 -9.47 -15.17 8.40
CA ALA A 26 -8.89 -16.50 8.35
C ALA A 26 -7.98 -16.76 9.57
N ASP A 27 -8.55 -16.74 10.77
CA ASP A 27 -7.91 -16.99 12.07
C ASP A 27 -6.85 -15.93 12.48
N LEU A 28 -7.01 -14.70 11.99
CA LEU A 28 -6.12 -13.57 12.28
C LEU A 28 -6.82 -12.34 12.87
N SER A 29 -8.10 -12.45 13.29
CA SER A 29 -8.88 -11.31 13.79
C SER A 29 -8.21 -10.57 14.97
N LYS A 30 -7.54 -11.30 15.88
CA LYS A 30 -6.81 -10.70 17.00
C LYS A 30 -5.52 -10.02 16.55
N PRO A 31 -4.60 -10.67 15.80
CA PRO A 31 -3.42 -10.01 15.23
C PRO A 31 -3.77 -8.79 14.37
N ASP A 32 -4.78 -8.88 13.52
CA ASP A 32 -5.20 -7.80 12.63
C ASP A 32 -6.06 -6.73 13.31
N GLY A 33 -6.35 -6.94 14.59
CA GLY A 33 -7.03 -5.96 15.46
C GLY A 33 -8.51 -5.79 15.18
N ILE A 34 -9.12 -6.67 14.37
CA ILE A 34 -10.54 -6.60 14.00
C ILE A 34 -11.44 -7.45 14.89
N TYR A 35 -10.90 -8.18 15.88
CA TYR A 35 -11.68 -8.99 16.81
C TYR A 35 -12.84 -8.22 17.47
N PRO A 36 -12.73 -6.92 17.85
CA PRO A 36 -13.85 -6.16 18.39
C PRO A 36 -15.08 -6.12 17.48
N LEU A 37 -14.92 -6.18 16.14
CA LEU A 37 -16.02 -6.22 15.19
C LEU A 37 -16.83 -7.51 15.31
N PHE A 38 -16.18 -8.63 15.61
CA PHE A 38 -16.86 -9.94 15.85
C PHE A 38 -17.72 -9.93 17.12
N VAL A 39 -17.36 -9.10 18.10
CA VAL A 39 -18.15 -8.91 19.30
C VAL A 39 -19.31 -7.93 19.06
N GLU A 40 -19.04 -6.84 18.32
CA GLU A 40 -20.04 -5.78 18.04
C GLU A 40 -21.07 -6.20 16.99
N PHE A 41 -20.65 -6.98 15.96
CA PHE A 41 -21.48 -7.40 14.83
C PHE A 41 -21.40 -8.91 14.57
N PRO A 42 -21.78 -9.78 15.53
CA PRO A 42 -21.55 -11.22 15.42
C PRO A 42 -22.22 -11.88 14.21
N GLU A 43 -23.33 -11.33 13.73
CA GLU A 43 -24.06 -11.85 12.56
C GLU A 43 -23.48 -11.40 11.21
N ARG A 44 -22.49 -10.51 11.21
CA ARG A 44 -21.86 -9.94 10.01
C ARG A 44 -20.34 -10.09 9.97
N CYS A 45 -19.78 -10.84 10.92
CA CYS A 45 -18.36 -11.16 10.97
C CYS A 45 -18.18 -12.67 10.98
N PHE A 46 -17.42 -13.20 10.01
CA PHE A 46 -17.29 -14.64 9.78
C PHE A 46 -15.84 -15.08 9.91
N GLN A 47 -15.60 -16.02 10.82
CA GLN A 47 -14.33 -16.69 10.96
C GLN A 47 -14.35 -17.98 10.11
N VAL A 48 -13.45 -18.09 9.12
CA VAL A 48 -13.43 -19.23 8.19
C VAL A 48 -12.33 -20.26 8.50
N GLY A 49 -11.55 -20.03 9.58
CA GLY A 49 -10.35 -20.82 9.87
C GLY A 49 -9.18 -20.44 8.91
N ILE A 50 -8.08 -21.16 8.99
CA ILE A 50 -6.91 -20.94 8.12
C ILE A 50 -7.22 -21.48 6.71
N ALA A 51 -8.10 -20.79 5.98
CA ALA A 51 -8.62 -21.23 4.68
C ALA A 51 -8.90 -20.03 3.77
N GLU A 52 -7.88 -19.25 3.43
CA GLU A 52 -8.01 -17.98 2.73
C GLU A 52 -8.56 -18.15 1.29
N ALA A 53 -8.27 -19.26 0.62
CA ALA A 53 -8.85 -19.57 -0.69
C ALA A 53 -10.38 -19.76 -0.59
N ASN A 54 -10.84 -20.45 0.47
CA ASN A 54 -12.27 -20.57 0.77
C ASN A 54 -12.86 -19.20 1.15
N MET A 55 -12.13 -18.39 1.94
CA MET A 55 -12.55 -17.03 2.30
C MET A 55 -12.81 -16.15 1.06
N ALA A 56 -11.90 -16.18 0.08
CA ALA A 56 -12.08 -15.45 -1.17
C ALA A 56 -13.31 -15.94 -1.97
N GLY A 57 -13.53 -17.26 -2.01
CA GLY A 57 -14.73 -17.84 -2.62
C GLY A 57 -16.03 -17.43 -1.91
N LEU A 58 -16.02 -17.42 -0.58
CA LEU A 58 -17.16 -16.94 0.23
C LEU A 58 -17.42 -15.45 -0.01
N CYS A 59 -16.37 -14.62 -0.10
CA CYS A 59 -16.52 -13.21 -0.46
C CYS A 59 -17.18 -13.04 -1.83
N ALA A 60 -16.78 -13.82 -2.83
CA ALA A 60 -17.41 -13.79 -4.15
C ALA A 60 -18.91 -14.14 -4.07
N GLY A 61 -19.25 -15.20 -3.33
CA GLY A 61 -20.64 -15.62 -3.13
C GLY A 61 -21.47 -14.55 -2.40
N LEU A 62 -20.95 -14.00 -1.31
CA LEU A 62 -21.64 -12.94 -0.54
C LEU A 62 -21.84 -11.68 -1.39
N SER A 63 -20.86 -11.30 -2.22
CA SER A 63 -20.99 -10.19 -3.16
C SER A 63 -22.12 -10.45 -4.17
N ALA A 64 -22.23 -11.67 -4.71
CA ALA A 64 -23.30 -12.04 -5.63
C ALA A 64 -24.70 -11.95 -4.98
N TYR A 65 -24.79 -12.10 -3.68
CA TYR A 65 -26.02 -11.88 -2.90
C TYR A 65 -26.26 -10.41 -2.50
N GLY A 66 -25.43 -9.48 -2.97
CA GLY A 66 -25.60 -8.05 -2.74
C GLY A 66 -25.02 -7.54 -1.41
N TYR A 67 -24.15 -8.31 -0.77
CA TYR A 67 -23.32 -7.83 0.34
C TYR A 67 -22.06 -7.15 -0.17
N LEU A 68 -21.39 -6.40 0.72
CA LEU A 68 -20.05 -5.86 0.50
C LEU A 68 -19.05 -6.57 1.42
N PRO A 69 -18.44 -7.66 0.97
CA PRO A 69 -17.46 -8.38 1.78
C PRO A 69 -16.14 -7.60 1.88
N ILE A 70 -15.59 -7.58 3.08
CA ILE A 70 -14.25 -7.11 3.37
C ILE A 70 -13.48 -8.29 3.96
N MET A 71 -12.51 -8.83 3.22
CA MET A 71 -11.62 -9.88 3.71
C MET A 71 -10.36 -9.26 4.30
N VAL A 72 -9.95 -9.72 5.48
CA VAL A 72 -8.78 -9.21 6.20
C VAL A 72 -7.88 -10.37 6.58
N THR A 73 -6.61 -10.29 6.18
CA THR A 73 -5.56 -11.27 6.52
C THR A 73 -4.19 -10.66 6.22
N PHE A 74 -3.09 -11.37 6.50
CA PHE A 74 -1.76 -10.88 6.14
C PHE A 74 -1.57 -10.74 4.63
N ALA A 75 -0.79 -9.76 4.22
CA ALA A 75 -0.60 -9.42 2.81
C ALA A 75 -0.27 -10.61 1.88
N PRO A 76 0.66 -11.54 2.23
CA PRO A 76 0.92 -12.70 1.38
C PRO A 76 -0.27 -13.67 1.28
N PHE A 77 -1.13 -13.70 2.30
CA PHE A 77 -2.31 -14.58 2.33
C PHE A 77 -3.52 -13.92 1.67
N ALA A 78 -3.57 -12.59 1.69
CA ALA A 78 -4.56 -11.79 0.97
C ALA A 78 -4.27 -11.71 -0.54
N THR A 79 -3.09 -12.12 -1.00
CA THR A 79 -2.65 -11.93 -2.39
C THR A 79 -2.16 -13.23 -3.03
N ARG A 80 -0.88 -13.63 -2.89
CA ARG A 80 -0.31 -14.77 -3.63
C ARG A 80 -1.00 -16.09 -3.33
N ARG A 81 -1.44 -16.32 -2.07
CA ARG A 81 -2.12 -17.58 -1.68
C ARG A 81 -3.47 -17.76 -2.35
N VAL A 82 -4.14 -16.67 -2.69
CA VAL A 82 -5.54 -16.64 -3.16
C VAL A 82 -5.70 -15.88 -4.48
N PHE A 83 -4.61 -15.71 -5.20
CA PHE A 83 -4.59 -14.92 -6.42
C PHE A 83 -5.59 -15.41 -7.47
N ASP A 84 -5.66 -16.71 -7.71
CA ASP A 84 -6.59 -17.30 -8.67
C ASP A 84 -8.05 -17.02 -8.29
N GLN A 85 -8.41 -17.18 -7.00
CA GLN A 85 -9.76 -16.91 -6.52
C GLN A 85 -10.12 -15.43 -6.67
N ILE A 86 -9.18 -14.52 -6.41
CA ILE A 86 -9.40 -13.08 -6.60
C ILE A 86 -9.56 -12.77 -8.10
N ALA A 87 -8.69 -13.31 -8.94
CA ALA A 87 -8.71 -13.03 -10.36
C ALA A 87 -9.97 -13.59 -11.04
N VAL A 88 -10.35 -14.84 -10.74
CA VAL A 88 -11.44 -15.54 -11.44
C VAL A 88 -12.78 -15.37 -10.73
N SER A 89 -12.84 -15.73 -9.43
CA SER A 89 -14.12 -15.75 -8.72
C SER A 89 -14.60 -14.36 -8.31
N ILE A 90 -13.69 -13.40 -8.10
CA ILE A 90 -14.03 -12.02 -7.73
C ILE A 90 -13.99 -11.11 -8.95
N ALA A 91 -12.80 -10.82 -9.49
CA ALA A 91 -12.64 -9.78 -10.50
C ALA A 91 -13.27 -10.13 -11.86
N TYR A 92 -12.95 -11.30 -12.42
CA TYR A 92 -13.52 -11.74 -13.69
C TYR A 92 -15.05 -11.93 -13.61
N ALA A 93 -15.53 -12.47 -12.48
CA ALA A 93 -16.96 -12.63 -12.21
C ALA A 93 -17.67 -11.31 -11.85
N LYS A 94 -16.94 -10.17 -11.86
CA LYS A 94 -17.47 -8.82 -11.54
C LYS A 94 -18.11 -8.75 -10.14
N GLN A 95 -17.57 -9.52 -9.21
CA GLN A 95 -17.94 -9.41 -7.81
C GLN A 95 -17.13 -8.29 -7.15
N ARG A 96 -17.75 -7.59 -6.20
CA ARG A 96 -17.14 -6.45 -5.51
C ARG A 96 -16.68 -6.87 -4.12
N VAL A 97 -15.37 -6.83 -3.87
CA VAL A 97 -14.75 -7.22 -2.59
C VAL A 97 -13.67 -6.21 -2.23
N ILE A 98 -13.61 -5.85 -0.94
CA ILE A 98 -12.49 -5.10 -0.38
C ILE A 98 -11.51 -6.10 0.24
N ILE A 99 -10.25 -6.03 -0.14
CA ILE A 99 -9.19 -6.94 0.27
C ILE A 99 -8.21 -6.14 1.12
N VAL A 100 -8.06 -6.50 2.39
CA VAL A 100 -7.10 -5.85 3.30
C VAL A 100 -5.94 -6.81 3.55
N GLY A 101 -4.76 -6.44 3.07
CA GLY A 101 -3.50 -7.14 3.31
C GLY A 101 -2.68 -6.42 4.36
N THR A 102 -2.54 -7.03 5.53
CA THR A 102 -1.81 -6.45 6.64
C THR A 102 -0.34 -6.88 6.66
N ASP A 103 0.54 -6.05 7.23
CA ASP A 103 1.98 -6.23 7.36
C ASP A 103 2.68 -6.61 6.04
N PRO A 104 2.54 -5.81 4.98
CA PRO A 104 3.24 -6.04 3.73
C PRO A 104 4.75 -5.78 3.85
N GLY A 105 5.53 -6.50 3.04
CA GLY A 105 6.98 -6.30 2.97
C GLY A 105 7.67 -6.42 4.32
N ILE A 106 8.65 -5.58 4.59
CA ILE A 106 9.43 -5.61 5.85
C ILE A 106 8.61 -5.27 7.09
N THR A 107 7.38 -4.78 6.96
CA THR A 107 6.51 -4.53 8.12
C THR A 107 6.01 -5.82 8.79
N ALA A 108 6.19 -6.99 8.14
CA ALA A 108 5.95 -8.30 8.74
C ALA A 108 6.98 -8.64 9.84
N GLU A 109 8.14 -8.01 9.83
CA GLU A 109 9.14 -8.06 10.91
C GLU A 109 9.50 -9.50 11.35
N LEU A 110 9.27 -9.80 12.63
CA LEU A 110 9.61 -11.08 13.27
C LEU A 110 8.79 -12.27 12.77
N ASN A 111 7.74 -12.05 11.98
CA ASN A 111 7.01 -13.14 11.32
C ASN A 111 7.85 -13.83 10.23
N GLY A 112 8.88 -13.14 9.71
CA GLY A 112 9.84 -13.70 8.77
C GLY A 112 9.36 -13.78 7.32
N GLY A 113 10.23 -14.29 6.46
CA GLY A 113 10.06 -14.26 4.99
C GLY A 113 8.83 -14.94 4.45
N THR A 114 8.32 -15.98 5.13
CA THR A 114 7.07 -16.64 4.70
C THR A 114 5.83 -15.75 4.85
N HIS A 115 5.92 -14.70 5.69
CA HIS A 115 4.87 -13.74 5.98
C HIS A 115 5.16 -12.36 5.37
N MET A 116 6.32 -12.17 4.73
CA MET A 116 6.66 -10.97 3.96
C MET A 116 6.21 -11.16 2.51
N SER A 117 5.43 -10.21 2.01
CA SER A 117 5.12 -10.13 0.59
C SER A 117 5.91 -8.97 -0.02
N PHE A 118 6.79 -9.29 -0.93
CA PHE A 118 7.44 -8.29 -1.79
C PHE A 118 6.84 -8.27 -3.20
N GLU A 119 5.90 -9.16 -3.45
CA GLU A 119 5.24 -9.36 -4.74
C GLU A 119 3.75 -8.98 -4.76
N ASP A 120 3.19 -8.61 -3.62
CA ASP A 120 1.75 -8.35 -3.47
C ASP A 120 1.23 -7.25 -4.42
N VAL A 121 1.94 -6.13 -4.51
CA VAL A 121 1.60 -5.06 -5.47
C VAL A 121 1.67 -5.57 -6.90
N THR A 122 2.72 -6.29 -7.25
CA THR A 122 2.96 -6.82 -8.59
C THR A 122 1.81 -7.72 -9.07
N ILE A 123 1.45 -8.70 -8.27
CA ILE A 123 0.40 -9.66 -8.65
C ILE A 123 -0.98 -9.02 -8.64
N MET A 124 -1.31 -8.20 -7.65
CA MET A 124 -2.61 -7.50 -7.61
C MET A 124 -2.73 -6.46 -8.72
N ARG A 125 -1.62 -5.87 -9.16
CA ARG A 125 -1.61 -4.92 -10.26
C ARG A 125 -1.97 -5.56 -11.60
N SER A 126 -1.71 -6.85 -11.79
CA SER A 126 -2.07 -7.58 -13.02
C SER A 126 -3.58 -7.79 -13.17
N ILE A 127 -4.36 -7.72 -12.09
CA ILE A 127 -5.82 -7.90 -12.15
C ILE A 127 -6.48 -6.64 -12.75
N PRO A 128 -7.29 -6.76 -13.83
CA PRO A 128 -7.99 -5.63 -14.42
C PRO A 128 -8.86 -4.88 -13.38
N GLU A 129 -8.88 -3.55 -13.46
CA GLU A 129 -9.68 -2.64 -12.63
C GLU A 129 -9.45 -2.69 -11.12
N MET A 130 -8.55 -3.54 -10.63
CA MET A 130 -8.15 -3.58 -9.22
C MET A 130 -7.55 -2.25 -8.80
N VAL A 131 -8.09 -1.64 -7.75
CA VAL A 131 -7.50 -0.47 -7.10
C VAL A 131 -6.48 -0.95 -6.08
N ILE A 132 -5.29 -0.32 -6.05
CA ILE A 132 -4.24 -0.63 -5.08
C ILE A 132 -3.91 0.63 -4.31
N TYR A 133 -4.14 0.57 -3.00
CA TYR A 133 -3.82 1.63 -2.05
C TYR A 133 -2.81 1.13 -1.01
N ASP A 134 -1.76 1.91 -0.78
CA ASP A 134 -0.69 1.63 0.19
C ASP A 134 -0.68 2.72 1.27
N ALA A 135 -1.05 2.38 2.48
CA ALA A 135 -1.25 3.31 3.58
C ALA A 135 0.08 3.90 4.09
N VAL A 136 0.16 5.21 4.18
CA VAL A 136 1.35 5.95 4.64
C VAL A 136 1.40 6.04 6.16
N ASP A 137 0.32 6.51 6.77
CA ASP A 137 0.19 6.65 8.21
C ASP A 137 -1.24 6.45 8.70
N ASP A 138 -1.45 6.53 9.99
CA ASP A 138 -2.75 6.35 10.63
C ASP A 138 -3.77 7.45 10.27
N VAL A 139 -3.33 8.67 10.04
CA VAL A 139 -4.20 9.80 9.65
C VAL A 139 -4.72 9.58 8.23
N GLN A 140 -3.82 9.32 7.28
CA GLN A 140 -4.20 9.07 5.88
C GLN A 140 -5.11 7.86 5.76
N LEU A 141 -4.76 6.72 6.39
CA LEU A 141 -5.59 5.52 6.40
C LEU A 141 -7.00 5.83 6.92
N GLY A 142 -7.08 6.57 8.03
CA GLY A 142 -8.34 6.97 8.63
C GLY A 142 -9.25 7.80 7.73
N GLN A 143 -8.68 8.60 6.83
CA GLN A 143 -9.41 9.38 5.85
C GLN A 143 -9.75 8.56 4.59
N ALA A 144 -8.85 7.65 4.19
CA ALA A 144 -8.98 6.88 2.95
C ALA A 144 -10.06 5.79 3.01
N ILE A 145 -10.16 5.07 4.13
CA ILE A 145 -11.01 3.86 4.24
C ILE A 145 -12.44 4.11 3.76
N LYS A 146 -13.09 5.21 4.18
CA LYS A 146 -14.48 5.50 3.79
C LYS A 146 -14.61 5.67 2.27
N GLN A 147 -13.69 6.38 1.63
CA GLN A 147 -13.72 6.54 0.17
C GLN A 147 -13.45 5.21 -0.54
N LEU A 148 -12.42 4.46 -0.10
CA LEU A 148 -12.03 3.20 -0.73
C LEU A 148 -13.11 2.13 -0.63
N VAL A 149 -13.76 2.00 0.54
CA VAL A 149 -14.85 1.04 0.75
C VAL A 149 -16.09 1.41 -0.07
N ASN A 150 -16.31 2.68 -0.38
CA ASN A 150 -17.47 3.13 -1.18
C ASN A 150 -17.21 3.16 -2.70
N LEU A 151 -15.99 2.87 -3.17
CA LEU A 151 -15.74 2.74 -4.60
C LEU A 151 -16.49 1.54 -5.17
N ASP A 152 -17.11 1.69 -6.32
CA ASP A 152 -17.70 0.56 -7.08
C ASP A 152 -16.59 -0.20 -7.84
N LYS A 153 -15.61 -0.71 -7.10
CA LYS A 153 -14.43 -1.42 -7.61
C LYS A 153 -13.91 -2.41 -6.58
N ASN A 154 -13.13 -3.38 -7.03
CA ASN A 154 -12.30 -4.18 -6.15
C ASN A 154 -11.12 -3.33 -5.65
N VAL A 155 -10.87 -3.35 -4.35
CA VAL A 155 -9.81 -2.56 -3.73
C VAL A 155 -8.90 -3.47 -2.91
N TYR A 156 -7.61 -3.39 -3.17
CA TYR A 156 -6.58 -3.93 -2.31
C TYR A 156 -6.00 -2.82 -1.42
N ILE A 157 -6.26 -2.91 -0.12
CA ILE A 157 -5.72 -2.00 0.90
C ILE A 157 -4.51 -2.69 1.53
N ARG A 158 -3.35 -2.12 1.33
CA ARG A 158 -2.06 -2.55 1.84
C ARG A 158 -1.69 -1.69 3.03
N MET A 159 -1.46 -2.27 4.22
CA MET A 159 -1.17 -1.49 5.42
C MET A 159 -0.36 -2.23 6.48
N PRO A 160 0.53 -1.57 7.24
CA PRO A 160 1.09 -2.12 8.47
C PRO A 160 0.00 -2.35 9.53
N ARG A 161 0.26 -3.19 10.53
CA ARG A 161 -0.60 -3.32 11.72
C ARG A 161 -0.20 -2.35 12.83
N LYS A 162 1.11 -2.17 13.01
CA LYS A 162 1.72 -1.37 14.09
C LYS A 162 1.75 0.12 13.75
N THR A 163 2.03 0.94 14.76
CA THR A 163 2.29 2.37 14.58
C THR A 163 3.53 2.61 13.74
N ARG A 164 3.47 3.57 12.84
CA ARG A 164 4.59 4.14 12.09
C ARG A 164 4.62 5.66 12.31
N PRO A 165 5.71 6.35 11.96
CA PRO A 165 5.76 7.80 12.05
C PRO A 165 4.61 8.46 11.29
N THR A 166 4.04 9.51 11.86
CA THR A 166 2.96 10.28 11.24
C THR A 166 3.55 11.29 10.26
N VAL A 167 2.99 11.36 9.08
CA VAL A 167 3.38 12.25 7.97
C VAL A 167 2.34 13.35 7.77
N PHE A 168 1.06 12.99 7.82
CA PHE A 168 -0.05 13.89 7.58
C PHE A 168 -0.60 14.46 8.90
N ASP A 169 -1.05 15.71 8.88
CA ASP A 169 -1.73 16.32 10.02
C ASP A 169 -3.23 15.98 10.06
N GLU A 170 -3.90 16.32 11.15
CA GLU A 170 -5.33 16.02 11.36
C GLU A 170 -6.28 16.72 10.36
N ASN A 171 -5.84 17.77 9.68
CA ASN A 171 -6.61 18.51 8.68
C ASN A 171 -6.48 17.90 7.27
N TYR A 172 -5.62 16.88 7.10
CA TYR A 172 -5.42 16.21 5.83
C TYR A 172 -6.75 15.69 5.27
N LYS A 173 -6.91 15.84 3.96
CA LYS A 173 -8.09 15.34 3.24
C LYS A 173 -7.65 14.42 2.13
N TYR A 174 -7.84 13.13 2.34
CA TYR A 174 -7.58 12.13 1.32
C TYR A 174 -8.47 12.33 0.09
N GLN A 175 -7.88 12.21 -1.08
CA GLN A 175 -8.59 12.19 -2.36
C GLN A 175 -8.15 10.95 -3.16
N TYR A 176 -9.09 10.07 -3.44
CA TYR A 176 -8.84 8.86 -4.21
C TYR A 176 -8.17 9.16 -5.56
N GLY A 177 -7.11 8.43 -5.88
CA GLY A 177 -6.38 8.54 -7.15
C GLY A 177 -5.52 9.79 -7.31
N LYS A 178 -5.39 10.62 -6.26
CA LYS A 178 -4.48 11.77 -6.24
C LYS A 178 -3.26 11.49 -5.37
N ALA A 179 -2.12 11.95 -5.85
CA ALA A 179 -0.86 11.96 -5.11
C ALA A 179 -0.66 13.30 -4.39
N ASP A 180 0.02 13.26 -3.26
CA ASP A 180 0.26 14.45 -2.43
C ASP A 180 1.71 14.94 -2.63
N VAL A 181 1.91 16.20 -3.02
CA VAL A 181 3.22 16.84 -2.99
C VAL A 181 3.50 17.28 -1.55
N LEU A 182 4.35 16.54 -0.86
CA LEU A 182 4.67 16.78 0.56
C LEU A 182 5.81 17.77 0.76
N LYS A 183 6.67 17.91 -0.23
CA LYS A 183 7.79 18.84 -0.25
C LYS A 183 8.08 19.27 -1.67
N GLU A 184 8.13 20.57 -1.89
CA GLU A 184 8.53 21.15 -3.17
C GLU A 184 10.06 21.08 -3.36
N GLY A 185 10.49 20.87 -4.61
CA GLY A 185 11.89 20.82 -5.00
C GLY A 185 12.08 20.93 -6.51
N ASN A 186 13.31 21.19 -6.94
CA ASN A 186 13.61 21.44 -8.35
C ASN A 186 14.74 20.57 -8.93
N ASP A 187 15.47 19.83 -8.09
CA ASP A 187 16.64 19.09 -8.54
C ASP A 187 16.31 17.66 -8.95
N ILE A 188 15.44 17.00 -8.20
CA ILE A 188 14.99 15.62 -8.41
C ILE A 188 13.59 15.42 -7.85
N THR A 189 12.83 14.51 -8.45
CA THR A 189 11.56 14.01 -7.92
C THR A 189 11.81 12.72 -7.14
N ILE A 190 11.26 12.59 -5.93
CA ILE A 190 11.15 11.34 -5.18
C ILE A 190 9.68 10.97 -5.12
N VAL A 191 9.31 9.83 -5.71
CA VAL A 191 7.95 9.28 -5.64
C VAL A 191 7.96 8.11 -4.66
N ALA A 192 7.23 8.21 -3.57
CA ALA A 192 7.22 7.20 -2.53
C ALA A 192 5.81 6.67 -2.25
N THR A 193 5.71 5.44 -1.72
CA THR A 193 4.45 4.85 -1.30
C THR A 193 4.57 4.20 0.08
N GLY A 194 3.45 4.10 0.78
CA GLY A 194 3.37 3.45 2.08
C GLY A 194 4.38 3.98 3.09
N THR A 195 5.01 3.09 3.83
CA THR A 195 5.99 3.44 4.87
C THR A 195 7.22 4.17 4.34
N MET A 196 7.53 4.04 3.05
CA MET A 196 8.70 4.70 2.45
C MET A 196 8.52 6.21 2.25
N VAL A 197 7.31 6.73 2.41
CA VAL A 197 7.06 8.18 2.36
C VAL A 197 7.79 8.90 3.49
N TYR A 198 7.73 8.36 4.71
CA TYR A 198 8.47 8.93 5.84
C TYR A 198 9.98 8.91 5.60
N GLU A 199 10.54 7.77 5.17
CA GLU A 199 11.97 7.62 4.89
C GLU A 199 12.43 8.59 3.78
N SER A 200 11.56 8.85 2.80
CA SER A 200 11.82 9.80 1.71
C SER A 200 11.83 11.24 2.19
N LEU A 201 10.99 11.61 3.15
CA LEU A 201 11.01 12.94 3.76
C LEU A 201 12.28 13.16 4.60
N GLU A 202 12.72 12.14 5.35
CA GLU A 202 13.99 12.20 6.08
C GLU A 202 15.19 12.30 5.12
N ALA A 203 15.19 11.52 4.03
CA ALA A 203 16.20 11.64 2.98
C ALA A 203 16.25 13.04 2.36
N ALA A 204 15.09 13.64 2.10
CA ALA A 204 15.01 14.99 1.56
C ALA A 204 15.50 16.09 2.52
N LYS A 205 15.52 15.84 3.85
CA LYS A 205 16.17 16.72 4.83
C LYS A 205 17.70 16.62 4.70
N LEU A 206 18.24 15.39 4.64
CA LEU A 206 19.67 15.15 4.46
C LEU A 206 20.19 15.73 3.14
N LEU A 207 19.46 15.51 2.04
CA LEU A 207 19.78 16.06 0.72
C LEU A 207 19.86 17.60 0.74
N LYS A 208 18.94 18.26 1.46
CA LYS A 208 18.93 19.73 1.57
C LYS A 208 20.19 20.27 2.26
N GLU A 209 20.72 19.56 3.28
CA GLU A 209 21.98 19.89 3.94
C GLU A 209 23.18 19.83 2.99
N GLU A 210 23.07 19.00 1.95
CA GLU A 210 24.08 18.85 0.89
C GLU A 210 23.80 19.72 -0.36
N GLY A 211 22.79 20.61 -0.29
CA GLY A 211 22.46 21.56 -1.36
C GLY A 211 21.55 20.99 -2.45
N VAL A 212 20.97 19.79 -2.28
CA VAL A 212 20.01 19.18 -3.21
C VAL A 212 18.57 19.36 -2.70
N VAL A 213 17.72 19.99 -3.51
CA VAL A 213 16.32 20.27 -3.17
C VAL A 213 15.40 19.29 -3.89
N ALA A 214 15.09 18.17 -3.23
CA ALA A 214 14.21 17.13 -3.76
C ALA A 214 12.73 17.50 -3.58
N GLU A 215 11.92 17.25 -4.63
CA GLU A 215 10.47 17.23 -4.51
C GLU A 215 10.01 15.83 -4.06
N VAL A 216 9.22 15.76 -2.99
CA VAL A 216 8.74 14.48 -2.45
C VAL A 216 7.24 14.36 -2.69
N ILE A 217 6.85 13.29 -3.39
CA ILE A 217 5.47 12.96 -3.75
C ILE A 217 5.07 11.65 -3.06
N SER A 218 3.97 11.67 -2.32
CA SER A 218 3.31 10.48 -1.80
C SER A 218 2.33 9.93 -2.83
N ALA A 219 2.66 8.81 -3.47
CA ALA A 219 1.80 8.10 -4.41
C ALA A 219 1.05 6.96 -3.69
N ASN A 220 0.14 7.31 -2.79
CA ASN A 220 -0.60 6.37 -1.94
C ASN A 220 -1.56 5.44 -2.72
N THR A 221 -2.03 5.85 -3.89
CA THR A 221 -2.74 4.99 -4.85
C THR A 221 -1.78 4.60 -5.96
N ILE A 222 -1.41 3.31 -6.00
CA ILE A 222 -0.47 2.77 -7.00
C ILE A 222 -1.21 2.45 -8.30
N LYS A 223 -2.46 2.02 -8.19
CA LYS A 223 -3.33 1.76 -9.34
C LYS A 223 -4.75 2.24 -9.04
N PRO A 224 -5.28 3.22 -9.80
CA PRO A 224 -4.56 4.01 -10.83
C PRO A 224 -3.53 4.95 -10.20
N ILE A 225 -2.43 5.18 -10.89
CA ILE A 225 -1.41 6.17 -10.48
C ILE A 225 -1.83 7.58 -10.89
N ASP A 226 -1.54 8.59 -10.09
CA ASP A 226 -1.74 10.01 -10.46
C ASP A 226 -0.65 10.46 -11.44
N LYS A 227 -0.92 10.23 -12.72
CA LYS A 227 -0.02 10.60 -13.81
C LYS A 227 0.27 12.10 -13.86
N GLU A 228 -0.75 12.93 -13.62
CA GLU A 228 -0.67 14.38 -13.74
C GLU A 228 0.35 14.96 -12.75
N THR A 229 0.21 14.62 -11.46
CA THR A 229 1.09 15.11 -10.40
C THR A 229 2.53 14.65 -10.62
N ILE A 230 2.74 13.37 -10.94
CA ILE A 230 4.08 12.81 -11.17
C ILE A 230 4.74 13.45 -12.40
N LEU A 231 4.04 13.53 -13.53
CA LEU A 231 4.60 14.12 -14.75
C LEU A 231 4.90 15.60 -14.60
N LYS A 232 4.07 16.35 -13.88
CA LYS A 232 4.32 17.77 -13.59
C LYS A 232 5.65 17.95 -12.84
N SER A 233 5.90 17.11 -11.84
CA SER A 233 7.15 17.13 -11.08
C SER A 233 8.33 16.69 -11.94
N VAL A 234 8.23 15.55 -12.62
CA VAL A 234 9.35 15.03 -13.43
C VAL A 234 9.72 15.95 -14.58
N LYS A 235 8.77 16.63 -15.22
CA LYS A 235 9.05 17.66 -16.25
C LYS A 235 9.86 18.84 -15.71
N LYS A 236 9.71 19.15 -14.43
CA LYS A 236 10.49 20.21 -13.74
C LYS A 236 11.89 19.73 -13.39
N THR A 237 12.02 18.51 -12.89
CA THR A 237 13.25 17.96 -12.33
C THR A 237 14.08 17.12 -13.31
N ASN A 238 13.48 16.58 -14.38
CA ASN A 238 14.06 15.70 -15.41
C ASN A 238 14.68 14.38 -14.91
N CYS A 239 14.51 14.04 -13.65
CA CYS A 239 14.94 12.75 -13.10
C CYS A 239 14.12 12.39 -11.87
N VAL A 240 14.00 11.07 -11.58
CA VAL A 240 13.15 10.58 -10.51
C VAL A 240 13.77 9.38 -9.79
N VAL A 241 13.51 9.27 -8.49
CA VAL A 241 13.75 8.06 -7.70
C VAL A 241 12.42 7.62 -7.11
N THR A 242 12.09 6.33 -7.25
CA THR A 242 10.93 5.72 -6.60
C THR A 242 11.36 5.03 -5.31
N CYS A 243 10.51 5.08 -4.27
CA CYS A 243 10.78 4.47 -2.98
C CYS A 243 9.59 3.61 -2.55
N GLU A 244 9.81 2.30 -2.40
CA GLU A 244 8.76 1.33 -2.08
C GLU A 244 9.24 0.21 -1.15
N ASN A 245 8.38 -0.23 -0.24
CA ASN A 245 8.58 -1.43 0.58
C ASN A 245 8.04 -2.66 -0.16
N ASN A 246 8.57 -2.93 -1.33
CA ASN A 246 8.14 -3.97 -2.26
C ASN A 246 9.27 -4.30 -3.22
N ASN A 247 9.18 -5.43 -3.95
CA ASN A 247 10.09 -5.70 -5.05
C ASN A 247 9.93 -4.64 -6.14
N ILE A 248 11.04 -4.12 -6.65
CA ILE A 248 11.06 -3.12 -7.73
C ILE A 248 10.44 -3.67 -9.03
N ASN A 249 10.47 -5.00 -9.21
CA ASN A 249 9.89 -5.68 -10.37
C ASN A 249 8.36 -5.74 -10.25
N GLY A 250 7.66 -4.89 -11.00
CA GLY A 250 6.19 -4.82 -11.04
C GLY A 250 5.55 -3.90 -9.99
N GLY A 251 6.32 -3.34 -9.04
CA GLY A 251 5.87 -2.38 -8.03
C GLY A 251 5.80 -0.93 -8.53
N LEU A 252 6.00 0.02 -7.62
CA LEU A 252 5.94 1.47 -7.91
C LEU A 252 6.97 1.89 -8.97
N TYR A 253 8.20 1.36 -8.90
CA TYR A 253 9.22 1.62 -9.89
C TYR A 253 8.77 1.25 -11.30
N SER A 254 8.18 0.08 -11.47
CA SER A 254 7.64 -0.35 -12.76
C SER A 254 6.52 0.57 -13.24
N VAL A 255 5.59 0.97 -12.35
CA VAL A 255 4.48 1.87 -12.68
C VAL A 255 4.99 3.23 -13.18
N VAL A 256 5.95 3.81 -12.45
CA VAL A 256 6.52 5.12 -12.81
C VAL A 256 7.35 5.00 -14.09
N SER A 257 8.14 3.92 -14.25
CA SER A 257 8.91 3.68 -15.47
C SER A 257 8.03 3.52 -16.71
N GLU A 258 6.92 2.76 -16.62
CA GLU A 258 5.94 2.63 -17.70
C GLU A 258 5.32 3.99 -18.07
N LEU A 259 4.96 4.80 -17.07
CA LEU A 259 4.47 6.16 -17.28
C LEU A 259 5.50 7.03 -18.00
N LEU A 260 6.75 7.01 -17.55
CA LEU A 260 7.82 7.82 -18.15
C LEU A 260 8.15 7.39 -19.57
N CYS A 261 8.24 6.08 -19.82
CA CYS A 261 8.49 5.57 -21.17
C CYS A 261 7.40 5.99 -22.16
N SER A 262 6.14 6.10 -21.71
CA SER A 262 5.03 6.42 -22.61
C SER A 262 4.77 7.92 -22.78
N GLU A 263 5.02 8.74 -21.73
CA GLU A 263 4.55 10.13 -21.69
C GLU A 263 5.70 11.17 -21.68
N TYR A 264 6.78 10.88 -20.96
CA TYR A 264 7.92 11.80 -20.81
C TYR A 264 9.19 11.05 -20.37
N PRO A 265 10.04 10.62 -21.30
CA PRO A 265 11.27 9.88 -20.97
C PRO A 265 12.19 10.68 -20.04
N ALA A 266 12.51 10.09 -18.88
CA ALA A 266 13.40 10.65 -17.90
C ALA A 266 14.20 9.54 -17.20
N ILE A 267 15.35 9.88 -16.61
CA ILE A 267 16.15 8.92 -15.85
C ILE A 267 15.40 8.56 -14.57
N CYS A 268 15.17 7.27 -14.38
CA CYS A 268 14.47 6.73 -13.21
C CYS A 268 15.35 5.74 -12.46
N GLY A 269 15.48 5.94 -11.13
CA GLY A 269 16.11 4.99 -10.22
C GLY A 269 15.11 4.46 -9.20
N ALA A 270 15.46 3.38 -8.50
CA ALA A 270 14.62 2.78 -7.49
C ALA A 270 15.33 2.58 -6.16
N VAL A 271 14.61 2.76 -5.06
CA VAL A 271 14.90 2.21 -3.74
C VAL A 271 13.73 1.30 -3.38
N GLY A 272 14.01 0.02 -3.26
CA GLY A 272 13.04 -1.05 -3.05
C GLY A 272 13.78 -2.37 -2.87
N VAL A 273 13.08 -3.47 -2.77
CA VAL A 273 13.70 -4.80 -2.65
C VAL A 273 14.16 -5.29 -4.02
N TYR A 274 15.43 -5.68 -4.12
CA TYR A 274 16.09 -6.10 -5.36
C TYR A 274 16.10 -7.62 -5.49
N ASP A 275 14.95 -8.21 -5.87
CA ASP A 275 14.80 -9.63 -6.20
C ASP A 275 15.29 -10.59 -5.11
N GLU A 276 14.92 -10.29 -3.87
CA GLU A 276 15.29 -11.04 -2.68
C GLU A 276 14.06 -11.56 -1.92
N PHE A 277 14.22 -12.68 -1.22
CA PHE A 277 13.21 -13.17 -0.29
C PHE A 277 13.28 -12.43 1.06
N GLY A 278 12.15 -12.45 1.79
CA GLY A 278 12.07 -11.90 3.14
C GLY A 278 12.89 -12.70 4.15
N GLN A 279 13.31 -12.01 5.22
CA GLN A 279 14.03 -12.58 6.34
C GLN A 279 13.45 -12.13 7.69
N VAL A 280 13.83 -12.76 8.79
CA VAL A 280 13.40 -12.38 10.15
C VAL A 280 14.23 -11.22 10.65
N GLY A 281 13.59 -10.17 11.17
CA GLY A 281 14.28 -9.04 11.78
C GLY A 281 13.31 -8.04 12.42
N LYS A 282 13.84 -7.08 13.16
CA LYS A 282 13.08 -5.89 13.57
C LYS A 282 12.97 -4.96 12.36
N TYR A 283 11.99 -4.09 12.35
CA TYR A 283 11.78 -3.15 11.25
C TYR A 283 13.03 -2.33 10.89
N SER A 284 13.72 -1.79 11.91
CA SER A 284 14.97 -1.02 11.71
C SER A 284 16.06 -1.85 11.04
N ASP A 285 16.24 -3.10 11.50
CA ASP A 285 17.30 -3.98 11.00
C ASP A 285 16.99 -4.41 9.54
N LEU A 286 15.70 -4.56 9.22
CA LEU A 286 15.24 -4.88 7.87
C LEU A 286 15.34 -3.67 6.92
N LEU A 287 15.12 -2.44 7.40
CA LEU A 287 15.41 -1.23 6.61
C LEU A 287 16.87 -1.20 6.16
N ASP A 288 17.80 -1.49 7.08
CA ASP A 288 19.23 -1.55 6.76
C ASP A 288 19.55 -2.73 5.81
N ALA A 289 19.02 -3.92 6.11
CA ALA A 289 19.30 -5.14 5.34
C ALA A 289 18.83 -5.07 3.89
N TYR A 290 17.70 -4.41 3.62
CA TYR A 290 17.16 -4.25 2.27
C TYR A 290 17.49 -2.89 1.63
N HIS A 291 18.40 -2.12 2.23
CA HIS A 291 18.81 -0.80 1.71
C HIS A 291 17.64 0.16 1.47
N LEU A 292 16.74 0.25 2.45
CA LEU A 292 15.54 1.09 2.40
C LEU A 292 15.65 2.32 3.32
N THR A 293 16.84 2.60 3.87
CA THR A 293 17.05 3.72 4.80
C THR A 293 17.06 5.07 4.08
N PRO A 294 16.87 6.19 4.80
CA PRO A 294 17.05 7.54 4.23
C PRO A 294 18.41 7.73 3.57
N LYS A 295 19.48 7.12 4.09
CA LYS A 295 20.84 7.20 3.51
C LYS A 295 20.91 6.48 2.16
N ASP A 296 20.23 5.35 2.01
CA ASP A 296 20.17 4.62 0.73
C ASP A 296 19.43 5.43 -0.31
N ILE A 297 18.35 6.12 0.08
CA ILE A 297 17.63 7.06 -0.79
C ILE A 297 18.53 8.21 -1.22
N VAL A 298 19.29 8.83 -0.28
CA VAL A 298 20.26 9.88 -0.59
C VAL A 298 21.31 9.39 -1.60
N ASN A 299 21.87 8.21 -1.40
CA ASN A 299 22.85 7.62 -2.30
C ASN A 299 22.27 7.39 -3.70
N LYS A 300 21.06 6.86 -3.79
CA LYS A 300 20.38 6.65 -5.08
C LYS A 300 20.07 7.97 -5.77
N VAL A 301 19.62 8.97 -5.04
CA VAL A 301 19.37 10.32 -5.58
C VAL A 301 20.64 10.91 -6.19
N LYS A 302 21.79 10.85 -5.49
CA LYS A 302 23.07 11.31 -6.01
C LYS A 302 23.50 10.55 -7.27
N GLU A 303 23.33 9.23 -7.27
CA GLU A 303 23.59 8.40 -8.46
C GLU A 303 22.78 8.87 -9.67
N ILE A 304 21.50 9.15 -9.47
CA ILE A 304 20.58 9.55 -10.55
C ILE A 304 20.86 10.97 -11.04
N ILE A 305 21.12 11.92 -10.14
CA ILE A 305 21.49 13.29 -10.50
C ILE A 305 22.78 13.29 -11.33
N ASN A 306 23.76 12.47 -10.98
CA ASN A 306 25.03 12.38 -11.73
C ASN A 306 24.88 11.78 -13.13
N LYS A 307 23.76 11.15 -13.45
CA LYS A 307 23.43 10.59 -14.78
C LYS A 307 22.59 11.57 -15.63
N LYS A 308 22.11 12.65 -15.02
CA LYS A 308 21.30 13.69 -15.68
C LYS A 308 22.17 14.57 -16.58
#